data_d7f8a6fbfd298f56e8568a575c068bd8
#
_entry.id   d7f8a6fbfd298f56e8568a575c068bd8
#
_cell.length_a   1.000
_cell.length_b   1.000
_cell.length_c   1.000
_cell.angle_alpha   90.00
_cell.angle_beta   90.00
_cell.angle_gamma   90.00
#
_symmetry.space_group_name_H-M   'P 1'
#
loop_
_entity.id
_entity.type
_entity.pdbx_description
1 polymer ?
#
loop_
_entity_poly.entity_id
_entity_poly.type
_entity_poly.pdbx_seq_one_letter_code
_entity_poly.pdbx_strand_id
1 'polypeptide(L)'
;MVTGSKERMMEMNSPMIYELRRPAQIEQGRTYPALFLMHGIGSNEQNMLSLVNGIEDRFYIFSIRGHLPQPPGFAFFSIQGYGKPHRKVFDEGIRKLTSFIDYACDEYPIDMSQLFLLGFSQGAILSMTLGLTLGSRIKGIIVLSGYVPAFVKEEYKIQPVDKLSLFISHGEMDQVLPFDWGLANNEYFRGLGANVTFKTYQEGHTVSIENQKDFMNWLRGKIENE
;
A
#
# COMPACT_ATOMS: atom_id res chain seq x y z
N MET A 1 3.48 -15.12 -26.87
CA MET A 1 4.60 -15.19 -25.91
C MET A 1 5.14 -13.77 -25.74
N VAL A 2 4.69 -13.08 -24.70
CA VAL A 2 5.22 -11.75 -24.35
C VAL A 2 5.93 -11.91 -23.02
N THR A 3 7.26 -11.98 -23.12
CA THR A 3 8.14 -11.93 -21.96
C THR A 3 8.23 -10.48 -21.52
N GLY A 4 7.42 -10.09 -20.55
CA GLY A 4 7.64 -8.85 -19.79
C GLY A 4 8.99 -8.96 -19.10
N SER A 5 9.94 -8.15 -19.51
CA SER A 5 11.27 -8.08 -18.93
C SER A 5 11.14 -7.70 -17.44
N LYS A 6 11.45 -8.65 -16.55
CA LYS A 6 11.67 -8.41 -15.12
C LYS A 6 12.98 -7.63 -15.00
N GLU A 7 12.92 -6.33 -15.14
CA GLU A 7 14.06 -5.48 -14.84
C GLU A 7 14.12 -5.28 -13.32
N ARG A 8 15.10 -5.93 -12.71
CA ARG A 8 15.52 -5.69 -11.34
C ARG A 8 16.40 -4.44 -11.37
N MET A 9 15.78 -3.27 -11.35
CA MET A 9 16.52 -2.02 -11.35
C MET A 9 16.95 -1.66 -9.92
N MET A 10 18.23 -1.91 -9.62
CA MET A 10 18.94 -1.15 -8.59
C MET A 10 19.43 0.15 -9.26
N GLU A 11 18.56 1.16 -9.35
CA GLU A 11 19.02 2.48 -9.77
C GLU A 11 19.80 3.12 -8.62
N MET A 12 20.98 3.67 -8.92
CA MET A 12 21.96 4.17 -7.94
C MET A 12 21.44 5.32 -7.03
N ASN A 13 20.27 5.85 -7.27
CA ASN A 13 19.68 6.98 -6.53
C ASN A 13 18.32 6.70 -5.86
N SER A 14 17.78 5.50 -5.97
CA SER A 14 16.49 5.20 -5.34
C SER A 14 16.61 5.06 -3.82
N PRO A 15 15.73 5.70 -3.03
CA PRO A 15 15.72 5.58 -1.56
C PRO A 15 15.30 4.20 -1.05
N MET A 16 14.70 3.36 -1.91
CA MET A 16 14.22 2.01 -1.58
C MET A 16 14.57 1.01 -2.69
N ILE A 17 14.72 -0.26 -2.34
CA ILE A 17 14.78 -1.36 -3.31
C ILE A 17 13.35 -1.71 -3.71
N TYR A 18 13.10 -1.94 -5.00
CA TYR A 18 11.77 -2.22 -5.52
C TYR A 18 11.82 -3.11 -6.78
N GLU A 19 10.72 -3.77 -7.09
CA GLU A 19 10.45 -4.33 -8.41
C GLU A 19 9.42 -3.44 -9.13
N LEU A 20 9.66 -3.19 -10.41
CA LEU A 20 8.82 -2.35 -11.27
C LEU A 20 8.12 -3.20 -12.32
N ARG A 21 6.81 -3.01 -12.47
CA ARG A 21 6.06 -3.39 -13.66
C ARG A 21 5.57 -2.13 -14.35
N ARG A 22 5.80 -2.04 -15.66
CA ARG A 22 5.42 -0.90 -16.49
C ARG A 22 4.21 -1.27 -17.35
N PRO A 23 3.37 -0.31 -17.79
CA PRO A 23 2.39 -0.54 -18.82
C PRO A 23 3.03 -1.17 -20.06
N ALA A 24 2.32 -2.10 -20.71
CA ALA A 24 2.84 -2.81 -21.88
C ALA A 24 3.10 -1.87 -23.06
N GLN A 25 2.34 -0.78 -23.14
CA GLN A 25 2.51 0.26 -24.17
C GLN A 25 2.61 1.62 -23.45
N ILE A 26 3.75 2.27 -23.65
CA ILE A 26 4.02 3.62 -23.11
C ILE A 26 3.96 4.59 -24.29
N GLU A 27 2.97 5.48 -24.28
CA GLU A 27 2.77 6.53 -25.28
C GLU A 27 3.55 7.79 -24.87
N GLN A 28 4.21 8.42 -25.84
CA GLN A 28 4.97 9.64 -25.57
C GLN A 28 4.04 10.78 -25.10
N GLY A 29 4.38 11.40 -23.98
CA GLY A 29 3.63 12.53 -23.43
C GLY A 29 2.40 12.14 -22.60
N ARG A 30 2.12 10.84 -22.46
CA ARG A 30 1.06 10.32 -21.59
C ARG A 30 1.58 10.00 -20.22
N THR A 31 0.79 10.31 -19.18
CA THR A 31 1.02 9.89 -17.81
C THR A 31 0.09 8.74 -17.42
N TYR A 32 0.48 7.95 -16.43
CA TYR A 32 -0.21 6.72 -16.04
C TYR A 32 -0.45 6.69 -14.53
N PRO A 33 -1.52 6.04 -14.05
CA PRO A 33 -1.70 5.75 -12.64
C PRO A 33 -0.51 4.98 -12.06
N ALA A 34 -0.21 5.22 -10.79
CA ALA A 34 0.81 4.46 -10.06
C ALA A 34 0.23 3.70 -8.87
N LEU A 35 0.71 2.48 -8.66
CA LEU A 35 0.34 1.63 -7.55
C LEU A 35 1.60 1.21 -6.78
N PHE A 36 1.68 1.60 -5.51
CA PHE A 36 2.79 1.29 -4.60
C PHE A 36 2.38 0.15 -3.68
N LEU A 37 3.11 -0.97 -3.74
CA LEU A 37 2.83 -2.19 -2.98
C LEU A 37 3.80 -2.29 -1.80
N MET A 38 3.27 -2.55 -0.60
CA MET A 38 4.03 -2.75 0.63
C MET A 38 3.67 -4.08 1.28
N HIS A 39 4.66 -4.94 1.46
CA HIS A 39 4.51 -6.31 1.98
C HIS A 39 4.39 -6.36 3.51
N GLY A 40 3.99 -7.53 4.04
CA GLY A 40 4.00 -7.82 5.47
C GLY A 40 5.41 -8.15 5.99
N ILE A 41 5.57 -8.17 7.32
CA ILE A 41 6.84 -8.53 7.98
C ILE A 41 7.31 -9.92 7.56
N GLY A 42 8.62 -10.07 7.30
CA GLY A 42 9.23 -11.33 6.89
C GLY A 42 8.98 -11.71 5.42
N SER A 43 8.30 -10.86 4.66
CA SER A 43 8.03 -11.03 3.22
C SER A 43 8.99 -10.18 2.37
N ASN A 44 8.68 -10.00 1.09
CA ASN A 44 9.50 -9.26 0.15
C ASN A 44 8.65 -8.64 -0.97
N GLU A 45 9.29 -7.88 -1.84
CA GLU A 45 8.68 -7.19 -2.97
C GLU A 45 8.07 -8.15 -4.02
N GLN A 46 8.55 -9.38 -4.14
CA GLN A 46 8.06 -10.32 -5.15
C GLN A 46 6.68 -10.89 -4.79
N ASN A 47 6.44 -11.11 -3.49
CA ASN A 47 5.19 -11.71 -3.02
C ASN A 47 3.97 -10.85 -3.29
N MET A 48 4.10 -9.52 -3.23
CA MET A 48 2.97 -8.61 -3.45
C MET A 48 2.52 -8.52 -4.90
N LEU A 49 3.44 -8.74 -5.85
CA LEU A 49 3.15 -8.64 -7.28
C LEU A 49 2.10 -9.64 -7.75
N SER A 50 2.00 -10.82 -7.11
CA SER A 50 1.01 -11.83 -7.46
C SER A 50 -0.43 -11.38 -7.16
N LEU A 51 -0.60 -10.46 -6.20
CA LEU A 51 -1.92 -9.94 -5.80
C LEU A 51 -2.55 -9.01 -6.84
N VAL A 52 -1.74 -8.45 -7.75
CA VAL A 52 -2.17 -7.42 -8.70
C VAL A 52 -2.02 -7.83 -10.16
N ASN A 53 -2.00 -9.13 -10.44
CA ASN A 53 -1.98 -9.64 -11.81
C ASN A 53 -3.24 -9.20 -12.58
N GLY A 54 -3.06 -8.75 -13.82
CA GLY A 54 -4.17 -8.34 -14.72
C GLY A 54 -4.53 -6.86 -14.67
N ILE A 55 -3.66 -5.99 -14.10
CA ILE A 55 -3.75 -4.52 -14.22
C ILE A 55 -2.47 -3.89 -14.76
N GLU A 56 -1.50 -4.70 -15.12
CA GLU A 56 -0.16 -4.26 -15.54
C GLU A 56 -0.21 -3.31 -16.74
N ASP A 57 -1.22 -3.46 -17.59
CA ASP A 57 -1.34 -2.63 -18.80
C ASP A 57 -1.78 -1.18 -18.51
N ARG A 58 -2.22 -0.90 -17.29
CA ARG A 58 -2.79 0.40 -16.91
C ARG A 58 -1.99 1.17 -15.89
N PHE A 59 -1.06 0.52 -15.17
CA PHE A 59 -0.35 1.09 -14.03
C PHE A 59 1.16 0.98 -14.15
N TYR A 60 1.86 1.97 -13.62
CA TYR A 60 3.19 1.76 -13.08
C TYR A 60 3.03 1.12 -11.70
N ILE A 61 3.53 -0.11 -11.53
CA ILE A 61 3.41 -0.86 -10.27
C ILE A 61 4.78 -0.96 -9.63
N PHE A 62 4.93 -0.36 -8.46
CA PHE A 62 6.15 -0.38 -7.65
C PHE A 62 5.95 -1.29 -6.45
N SER A 63 6.58 -2.46 -6.45
CA SER A 63 6.56 -3.34 -5.30
C SER A 63 7.83 -3.10 -4.48
N ILE A 64 7.67 -2.55 -3.28
CA ILE A 64 8.76 -2.00 -2.48
C ILE A 64 9.21 -3.03 -1.46
N ARG A 65 10.54 -3.20 -1.32
CA ARG A 65 11.16 -4.03 -0.29
C ARG A 65 11.31 -3.24 1.00
N GLY A 66 10.92 -3.83 2.13
CA GLY A 66 11.26 -3.32 3.47
C GLY A 66 12.77 -3.17 3.63
N HIS A 67 13.22 -2.08 4.25
CA HIS A 67 14.65 -1.75 4.34
C HIS A 67 15.39 -2.47 5.47
N LEU A 68 14.69 -3.24 6.30
CA LEU A 68 15.24 -3.99 7.42
C LEU A 68 15.29 -5.49 7.07
N PRO A 69 16.42 -6.18 7.23
CA PRO A 69 16.45 -7.64 7.17
C PRO A 69 15.55 -8.25 8.25
N GLN A 70 14.65 -9.15 7.83
CA GLN A 70 13.75 -9.90 8.72
C GLN A 70 13.58 -11.30 8.15
N PRO A 71 14.47 -12.24 8.44
CA PRO A 71 14.41 -13.59 7.87
C PRO A 71 13.01 -14.23 8.00
N PRO A 72 12.52 -14.90 6.93
CA PRO A 72 13.20 -15.18 5.64
C PRO A 72 13.20 -14.02 4.63
N GLY A 73 12.68 -12.85 4.94
CA GLY A 73 12.57 -11.70 4.07
C GLY A 73 12.98 -10.39 4.75
N PHE A 74 12.09 -9.41 4.68
CA PHE A 74 12.33 -8.03 5.09
C PHE A 74 11.18 -7.47 5.91
N ALA A 75 11.42 -6.31 6.54
CA ALA A 75 10.44 -5.52 7.27
C ALA A 75 10.64 -4.03 6.99
N PHE A 76 9.60 -3.23 7.17
CA PHE A 76 9.68 -1.77 7.10
C PHE A 76 9.93 -1.13 8.46
N PHE A 77 9.54 -1.80 9.52
CA PHE A 77 9.79 -1.38 10.90
C PHE A 77 9.84 -2.58 11.84
N SER A 78 10.48 -2.40 12.98
CA SER A 78 10.49 -3.38 14.07
C SER A 78 9.35 -3.15 15.05
N ILE A 79 8.98 -4.19 15.80
CA ILE A 79 7.87 -4.18 16.75
C ILE A 79 8.45 -4.29 18.17
N GLN A 80 8.03 -3.42 19.09
CA GLN A 80 8.37 -3.48 20.53
C GLN A 80 7.43 -4.39 21.30
N GLY A 81 6.24 -4.62 20.78
CA GLY A 81 5.18 -5.43 21.36
C GLY A 81 3.96 -5.42 20.47
N TYR A 82 2.94 -6.16 20.86
CA TYR A 82 1.71 -6.32 20.10
C TYR A 82 1.02 -4.96 19.84
N GLY A 83 0.84 -4.61 18.57
CA GLY A 83 0.28 -3.31 18.18
C GLY A 83 1.19 -2.09 18.43
N LYS A 84 2.46 -2.32 18.82
CA LYS A 84 3.39 -1.25 19.20
C LYS A 84 4.63 -1.24 18.31
N PRO A 85 4.62 -0.55 17.18
CA PRO A 85 5.81 -0.34 16.36
C PRO A 85 6.90 0.41 17.13
N HIS A 86 8.16 0.09 16.82
CA HIS A 86 9.28 0.89 17.32
C HIS A 86 9.28 2.27 16.65
N ARG A 87 8.89 3.31 17.39
CA ARG A 87 8.60 4.65 16.88
C ARG A 87 9.63 5.20 15.91
N LYS A 88 10.90 5.26 16.29
CA LYS A 88 11.97 5.83 15.44
C LYS A 88 12.13 5.08 14.12
N VAL A 89 12.03 3.75 14.16
CA VAL A 89 12.16 2.90 12.98
C VAL A 89 10.93 3.04 12.07
N PHE A 90 9.76 3.17 12.67
CA PHE A 90 8.52 3.44 11.95
C PHE A 90 8.57 4.80 11.22
N ASP A 91 8.98 5.85 11.93
CA ASP A 91 9.12 7.20 11.36
C ASP A 91 10.14 7.22 10.20
N GLU A 92 11.23 6.45 10.32
CA GLU A 92 12.20 6.27 9.24
C GLU A 92 11.57 5.57 8.03
N GLY A 93 10.79 4.50 8.26
CA GLY A 93 10.06 3.78 7.22
C GLY A 93 9.11 4.70 6.45
N ILE A 94 8.29 5.49 7.15
CA ILE A 94 7.37 6.47 6.54
C ILE A 94 8.14 7.50 5.71
N ARG A 95 9.24 8.06 6.24
CA ARG A 95 10.05 9.03 5.52
C ARG A 95 10.66 8.44 4.25
N LYS A 96 11.22 7.23 4.31
CA LYS A 96 11.79 6.54 3.14
C LYS A 96 10.73 6.25 2.08
N LEU A 97 9.54 5.80 2.48
CA LEU A 97 8.42 5.54 1.57
C LEU A 97 7.90 6.83 0.92
N THR A 98 7.78 7.91 1.69
CA THR A 98 7.43 9.23 1.14
C THR A 98 8.45 9.68 0.09
N SER A 99 9.74 9.62 0.43
CA SER A 99 10.82 9.98 -0.52
C SER A 99 10.83 9.05 -1.74
N PHE A 100 10.44 7.78 -1.60
CA PHE A 100 10.33 6.87 -2.73
C PHE A 100 9.16 7.22 -3.66
N ILE A 101 8.01 7.61 -3.10
CA ILE A 101 6.85 8.08 -3.89
C ILE A 101 7.25 9.33 -4.68
N ASP A 102 7.95 10.29 -4.05
CA ASP A 102 8.44 11.50 -4.72
C ASP A 102 9.42 11.12 -5.85
N TYR A 103 10.42 10.28 -5.56
CA TYR A 103 11.37 9.77 -6.55
C TYR A 103 10.66 9.11 -7.75
N ALA A 104 9.66 8.26 -7.50
CA ALA A 104 8.94 7.59 -8.58
C ALA A 104 8.15 8.58 -9.44
N CYS A 105 7.53 9.60 -8.84
CA CYS A 105 6.82 10.65 -9.58
C CYS A 105 7.75 11.52 -10.44
N ASP A 106 8.99 11.72 -10.00
CA ASP A 106 9.98 12.52 -10.74
C ASP A 106 10.61 11.71 -11.88
N GLU A 107 10.81 10.38 -11.68
CA GLU A 107 11.56 9.51 -12.60
C GLU A 107 10.69 8.88 -13.70
N TYR A 108 9.41 8.67 -13.44
CA TYR A 108 8.49 7.97 -14.33
C TYR A 108 7.31 8.86 -14.76
N PRO A 109 6.72 8.63 -15.95
CA PRO A 109 5.56 9.40 -16.42
C PRO A 109 4.29 9.02 -15.64
N ILE A 110 4.23 9.40 -14.38
CA ILE A 110 3.15 9.12 -13.45
C ILE A 110 2.16 10.28 -13.43
N ASP A 111 0.88 9.95 -13.45
CA ASP A 111 -0.19 10.89 -13.14
C ASP A 111 -0.28 11.07 -11.62
N MET A 112 0.21 12.22 -11.14
CA MET A 112 0.25 12.54 -9.71
C MET A 112 -1.15 12.66 -9.07
N SER A 113 -2.22 12.75 -9.86
CA SER A 113 -3.61 12.71 -9.38
C SER A 113 -4.14 11.28 -9.18
N GLN A 114 -3.38 10.28 -9.64
CA GLN A 114 -3.76 8.86 -9.70
C GLN A 114 -2.79 7.97 -8.92
N LEU A 115 -2.40 8.39 -7.70
CA LEU A 115 -1.52 7.60 -6.83
C LEU A 115 -2.33 6.67 -5.92
N PHE A 116 -2.02 5.39 -5.98
CA PHE A 116 -2.66 4.34 -5.18
C PHE A 116 -1.63 3.60 -4.33
N LEU A 117 -2.07 3.19 -3.13
CA LEU A 117 -1.28 2.35 -2.23
C LEU A 117 -1.98 1.01 -2.02
N LEU A 118 -1.23 -0.07 -1.89
CA LEU A 118 -1.72 -1.36 -1.46
C LEU A 118 -0.76 -1.93 -0.42
N GLY A 119 -1.28 -2.31 0.73
CA GLY A 119 -0.48 -2.92 1.78
C GLY A 119 -1.15 -4.11 2.43
N PHE A 120 -0.33 -5.11 2.77
CA PHE A 120 -0.75 -6.25 3.59
C PHE A 120 -0.03 -6.20 4.94
N SER A 121 -0.77 -6.40 6.05
CA SER A 121 -0.22 -6.48 7.40
C SER A 121 0.62 -5.23 7.73
N GLN A 122 1.94 -5.36 7.92
CA GLN A 122 2.85 -4.23 8.15
C GLN A 122 2.73 -3.16 7.04
N GLY A 123 2.63 -3.59 5.78
CA GLY A 123 2.40 -2.70 4.64
C GLY A 123 1.06 -1.96 4.71
N ALA A 124 0.00 -2.60 5.23
CA ALA A 124 -1.31 -1.97 5.42
C ALA A 124 -1.26 -0.84 6.47
N ILE A 125 -0.51 -1.06 7.56
CA ILE A 125 -0.26 -0.05 8.61
C ILE A 125 0.41 1.19 8.01
N LEU A 126 1.44 0.97 7.17
CA LEU A 126 2.16 2.05 6.49
C LEU A 126 1.31 2.76 5.45
N SER A 127 0.52 2.01 4.65
CA SER A 127 -0.39 2.59 3.64
C SER A 127 -1.39 3.54 4.28
N MET A 128 -2.01 3.14 5.39
CA MET A 128 -2.93 4.00 6.13
C MET A 128 -2.23 5.26 6.69
N THR A 129 -1.02 5.09 7.25
CA THR A 129 -0.24 6.22 7.77
C THR A 129 0.17 7.18 6.65
N LEU A 130 0.61 6.68 5.50
CA LEU A 130 0.91 7.50 4.33
C LEU A 130 -0.33 8.25 3.82
N GLY A 131 -1.49 7.59 3.77
CA GLY A 131 -2.74 8.26 3.41
C GLY A 131 -3.10 9.41 4.35
N LEU A 132 -2.92 9.22 5.65
CA LEU A 132 -3.16 10.25 6.66
C LEU A 132 -2.17 11.41 6.57
N THR A 133 -0.91 11.16 6.20
CA THR A 133 0.15 12.18 6.16
C THR A 133 0.28 12.88 4.81
N LEU A 134 -0.04 12.20 3.71
CA LEU A 134 0.01 12.75 2.35
C LEU A 134 -1.35 13.31 1.86
N GLY A 135 -2.45 12.91 2.51
CA GLY A 135 -3.78 13.44 2.25
C GLY A 135 -4.20 13.32 0.78
N SER A 136 -4.60 14.42 0.16
CA SER A 136 -5.11 14.48 -1.22
C SER A 136 -4.10 14.08 -2.31
N ARG A 137 -2.82 13.88 -1.99
CA ARG A 137 -1.86 13.29 -2.93
C ARG A 137 -2.17 11.82 -3.23
N ILE A 138 -2.83 11.13 -2.31
CA ILE A 138 -3.20 9.72 -2.48
C ILE A 138 -4.67 9.64 -2.87
N LYS A 139 -4.98 9.08 -4.04
CA LYS A 139 -6.34 8.88 -4.53
C LYS A 139 -7.04 7.72 -3.85
N GLY A 140 -6.31 6.63 -3.64
CA GLY A 140 -6.90 5.43 -3.05
C GLY A 140 -5.91 4.50 -2.36
N ILE A 141 -6.43 3.76 -1.37
CA ILE A 141 -5.64 2.80 -0.59
C ILE A 141 -6.39 1.48 -0.48
N ILE A 142 -5.67 0.39 -0.70
CA ILE A 142 -6.11 -0.98 -0.41
C ILE A 142 -5.38 -1.43 0.85
N VAL A 143 -6.15 -1.65 1.91
CA VAL A 143 -5.70 -2.02 3.25
C VAL A 143 -6.11 -3.47 3.52
N LEU A 144 -5.13 -4.37 3.57
CA LEU A 144 -5.36 -5.80 3.80
C LEU A 144 -4.80 -6.17 5.18
N SER A 145 -5.67 -6.34 6.17
CA SER A 145 -5.34 -6.71 7.55
C SER A 145 -4.27 -5.83 8.21
N GLY A 146 -4.66 -4.64 8.70
CA GLY A 146 -3.77 -3.68 9.35
C GLY A 146 -4.44 -2.94 10.50
N TYR A 147 -3.73 -1.99 11.08
CA TYR A 147 -4.24 -1.04 12.08
C TYR A 147 -3.54 0.31 11.96
N VAL A 148 -4.15 1.38 12.47
CA VAL A 148 -3.48 2.69 12.62
C VAL A 148 -2.89 2.76 14.02
N PRO A 149 -1.55 2.89 14.18
CA PRO A 149 -0.91 3.01 15.48
C PRO A 149 -1.46 4.22 16.27
N ALA A 150 -1.59 4.08 17.60
CA ALA A 150 -2.12 5.14 18.45
C ALA A 150 -1.36 6.46 18.29
N PHE A 151 -0.02 6.41 18.29
CA PHE A 151 0.82 7.59 18.14
C PHE A 151 0.66 8.29 16.77
N VAL A 152 0.21 7.57 15.72
CA VAL A 152 -0.12 8.19 14.43
C VAL A 152 -1.38 9.05 14.57
N LYS A 153 -2.39 8.55 15.26
CA LYS A 153 -3.63 9.28 15.51
C LYS A 153 -3.44 10.48 16.43
N GLU A 154 -2.52 10.38 17.40
CA GLU A 154 -2.34 11.34 18.48
C GLU A 154 -1.28 12.41 18.18
N GLU A 155 -0.21 12.05 17.45
CA GLU A 155 0.98 12.88 17.35
C GLU A 155 1.32 13.33 15.91
N TYR A 156 0.82 12.60 14.90
CA TYR A 156 1.11 12.98 13.51
C TYR A 156 0.20 14.12 13.06
N LYS A 157 0.75 14.97 12.19
CA LYS A 157 -0.05 15.97 11.50
C LYS A 157 -0.88 15.30 10.41
N ILE A 158 -2.16 15.04 10.72
CA ILE A 158 -3.10 14.45 9.78
C ILE A 158 -3.55 15.50 8.75
N GLN A 159 -3.47 15.14 7.46
CA GLN A 159 -3.99 15.92 6.35
C GLN A 159 -5.49 15.63 6.14
N PRO A 160 -6.24 16.52 5.48
CA PRO A 160 -7.61 16.22 5.06
C PRO A 160 -7.66 14.97 4.17
N VAL A 161 -8.62 14.07 4.45
CA VAL A 161 -8.80 12.78 3.75
C VAL A 161 -10.20 12.61 3.16
N ASP A 162 -10.96 13.67 3.06
CA ASP A 162 -12.32 13.70 2.49
C ASP A 162 -12.38 13.23 1.02
N LYS A 163 -11.29 13.37 0.29
CA LYS A 163 -11.14 12.86 -1.09
C LYS A 163 -10.51 11.48 -1.19
N LEU A 164 -10.01 10.93 -0.08
CA LEU A 164 -9.35 9.64 -0.05
C LEU A 164 -10.39 8.51 -0.13
N SER A 165 -10.19 7.58 -1.05
CA SER A 165 -10.95 6.34 -1.11
C SER A 165 -10.17 5.20 -0.47
N LEU A 166 -10.82 4.40 0.38
CA LEU A 166 -10.19 3.21 0.98
C LEU A 166 -11.02 1.95 0.69
N PHE A 167 -10.33 0.89 0.31
CA PHE A 167 -10.81 -0.47 0.45
C PHE A 167 -10.10 -1.07 1.67
N ILE A 168 -10.85 -1.36 2.71
CA ILE A 168 -10.33 -1.97 3.93
C ILE A 168 -10.90 -3.38 4.03
N SER A 169 -10.03 -4.38 4.17
CA SER A 169 -10.44 -5.75 4.43
C SER A 169 -9.76 -6.34 5.65
N HIS A 170 -10.45 -7.28 6.32
CA HIS A 170 -9.92 -7.99 7.47
C HIS A 170 -10.53 -9.39 7.55
N GLY A 171 -9.69 -10.38 7.90
CA GLY A 171 -10.16 -11.74 8.18
C GLY A 171 -10.83 -11.83 9.54
N GLU A 172 -12.02 -12.42 9.60
CA GLU A 172 -12.78 -12.56 10.86
C GLU A 172 -12.11 -13.53 11.85
N MET A 173 -11.27 -14.43 11.34
CA MET A 173 -10.50 -15.40 12.12
C MET A 173 -9.01 -15.03 12.21
N ASP A 174 -8.66 -13.74 12.02
CA ASP A 174 -7.27 -13.27 12.08
C ASP A 174 -6.73 -13.37 13.52
N GLN A 175 -5.77 -14.28 13.72
CA GLN A 175 -5.11 -14.52 15.01
C GLN A 175 -3.82 -13.72 15.19
N VAL A 176 -3.38 -12.99 14.16
CA VAL A 176 -2.19 -12.15 14.18
C VAL A 176 -2.53 -10.70 14.51
N LEU A 177 -3.55 -10.16 13.84
CA LEU A 177 -4.09 -8.83 14.10
C LEU A 177 -5.59 -8.96 14.38
N PRO A 178 -6.09 -8.58 15.57
CA PRO A 178 -7.50 -8.76 15.92
C PRO A 178 -8.46 -8.15 14.92
N PHE A 179 -9.54 -8.82 14.64
CA PHE A 179 -10.61 -8.35 13.76
C PHE A 179 -11.15 -6.98 14.15
N ASP A 180 -11.26 -6.70 15.45
CA ASP A 180 -11.71 -5.40 16.00
C ASP A 180 -10.83 -4.23 15.52
N TRP A 181 -9.58 -4.48 15.16
CA TRP A 181 -8.72 -3.43 14.60
C TRP A 181 -9.13 -3.04 13.19
N GLY A 182 -9.66 -3.99 12.41
CA GLY A 182 -10.27 -3.71 11.10
C GLY A 182 -11.52 -2.86 11.23
N LEU A 183 -12.38 -3.17 12.19
CA LEU A 183 -13.57 -2.37 12.52
C LEU A 183 -13.18 -0.95 12.95
N ALA A 184 -12.22 -0.84 13.86
CA ALA A 184 -11.73 0.46 14.34
C ALA A 184 -11.12 1.33 13.22
N ASN A 185 -10.44 0.73 12.23
CA ASN A 185 -9.96 1.47 11.07
C ASN A 185 -11.11 2.01 10.21
N ASN A 186 -12.13 1.18 9.95
CA ASN A 186 -13.32 1.61 9.20
C ASN A 186 -14.01 2.80 9.88
N GLU A 187 -14.24 2.73 11.18
CA GLU A 187 -14.84 3.80 11.96
C GLU A 187 -13.97 5.07 11.94
N TYR A 188 -12.67 4.91 12.14
CA TYR A 188 -11.74 6.03 12.19
C TYR A 188 -11.70 6.81 10.87
N PHE A 189 -11.51 6.13 9.74
CA PHE A 189 -11.44 6.80 8.44
C PHE A 189 -12.79 7.40 8.01
N ARG A 190 -13.92 6.74 8.31
CA ARG A 190 -15.25 7.32 8.10
C ARG A 190 -15.46 8.58 8.95
N GLY A 191 -15.01 8.55 10.20
CA GLY A 191 -15.07 9.70 11.10
C GLY A 191 -14.26 10.91 10.60
N LEU A 192 -13.19 10.66 9.81
CA LEU A 192 -12.42 11.71 9.14
C LEU A 192 -13.01 12.14 7.78
N GLY A 193 -14.13 11.57 7.35
CA GLY A 193 -14.81 11.93 6.10
C GLY A 193 -14.32 11.17 4.86
N ALA A 194 -13.45 10.18 5.01
CA ALA A 194 -12.97 9.38 3.87
C ALA A 194 -14.05 8.45 3.31
N ASN A 195 -13.94 8.14 2.01
CA ASN A 195 -14.84 7.19 1.34
C ASN A 195 -14.35 5.75 1.57
N VAL A 196 -15.00 5.01 2.49
CA VAL A 196 -14.55 3.67 2.90
C VAL A 196 -15.49 2.58 2.39
N THR A 197 -14.93 1.63 1.64
CA THR A 197 -15.49 0.30 1.38
C THR A 197 -14.86 -0.67 2.38
N PHE A 198 -15.64 -1.20 3.31
CA PHE A 198 -15.17 -2.18 4.30
C PHE A 198 -15.74 -3.56 3.98
N LYS A 199 -14.87 -4.57 3.95
CA LYS A 199 -15.23 -5.96 3.70
C LYS A 199 -14.56 -6.90 4.70
N THR A 200 -15.27 -7.95 5.06
CA THR A 200 -14.77 -9.01 5.95
C THR A 200 -14.83 -10.36 5.24
N TYR A 201 -13.94 -11.27 5.62
CA TYR A 201 -13.84 -12.58 5.01
C TYR A 201 -13.63 -13.64 6.09
N GLN A 202 -14.17 -14.85 5.84
CA GLN A 202 -13.98 -16.01 6.71
C GLN A 202 -12.57 -16.60 6.52
N GLU A 203 -11.56 -15.79 6.83
CA GLU A 203 -10.15 -16.13 6.68
C GLU A 203 -9.34 -15.66 7.90
N GLY A 204 -8.13 -16.22 8.05
CA GLY A 204 -7.16 -15.79 9.05
C GLY A 204 -6.34 -14.59 8.56
N HIS A 205 -5.05 -14.52 8.97
CA HIS A 205 -4.11 -13.46 8.52
C HIS A 205 -3.56 -13.76 7.13
N THR A 206 -4.41 -13.66 6.12
CA THR A 206 -4.11 -13.97 4.72
C THR A 206 -4.99 -13.15 3.79
N VAL A 207 -4.83 -13.35 2.48
CA VAL A 207 -5.66 -12.74 1.45
C VAL A 207 -6.24 -13.86 0.58
N SER A 208 -7.54 -14.11 0.71
CA SER A 208 -8.25 -15.10 -0.11
C SER A 208 -8.41 -14.63 -1.55
N ILE A 209 -8.75 -15.57 -2.43
CA ILE A 209 -9.06 -15.27 -3.84
C ILE A 209 -10.28 -14.34 -3.94
N GLU A 210 -11.26 -14.49 -3.05
CA GLU A 210 -12.44 -13.62 -3.01
C GLU A 210 -12.06 -12.19 -2.63
N ASN A 211 -11.25 -12.01 -1.56
CA ASN A 211 -10.74 -10.73 -1.14
C ASN A 211 -9.93 -10.05 -2.26
N GLN A 212 -9.03 -10.82 -2.91
CA GLN A 212 -8.25 -10.33 -4.06
C GLN A 212 -9.15 -9.86 -5.21
N LYS A 213 -10.16 -10.63 -5.58
CA LYS A 213 -11.11 -10.28 -6.64
C LYS A 213 -11.87 -8.99 -6.31
N ASP A 214 -12.28 -8.82 -5.07
CA ASP A 214 -13.04 -7.67 -4.62
C ASP A 214 -12.21 -6.38 -4.65
N PHE A 215 -11.01 -6.38 -4.09
CA PHE A 215 -10.19 -5.16 -4.13
C PHE A 215 -9.68 -4.85 -5.54
N MET A 216 -9.45 -5.84 -6.39
CA MET A 216 -9.08 -5.63 -7.79
C MET A 216 -10.22 -4.98 -8.58
N ASN A 217 -11.47 -5.41 -8.36
CA ASN A 217 -12.64 -4.78 -8.97
C ASN A 217 -12.83 -3.35 -8.45
N TRP A 218 -12.63 -3.14 -7.15
CA TRP A 218 -12.67 -1.81 -6.56
C TRP A 218 -11.61 -0.88 -7.20
N LEU A 219 -10.38 -1.35 -7.37
CA LEU A 219 -9.29 -0.57 -7.95
C LEU A 219 -9.60 -0.20 -9.42
N ARG A 220 -10.07 -1.16 -10.23
CA ARG A 220 -10.49 -0.90 -11.63
C ARG A 220 -11.57 0.17 -11.69
N GLY A 221 -12.59 0.09 -10.83
CA GLY A 221 -13.65 1.09 -10.78
C GLY A 221 -13.18 2.51 -10.40
N LYS A 222 -11.99 2.65 -9.78
CA LYS A 222 -11.43 3.97 -9.44
C LYS A 222 -10.71 4.66 -10.58
N ILE A 223 -10.34 3.94 -11.63
CA ILE A 223 -9.65 4.48 -12.82
C ILE A 223 -10.56 4.57 -14.05
N GLU A 224 -11.71 3.84 -14.07
CA GLU A 224 -12.64 3.81 -15.19
C GLU A 224 -13.70 4.92 -15.15
N ASN A 225 -13.86 5.61 -14.01
CA ASN A 225 -14.89 6.63 -13.79
C ASN A 225 -14.39 8.07 -14.00
N GLU A 226 -13.37 8.26 -14.85
CA GLU A 226 -12.88 9.60 -15.26
C GLU A 226 -12.93 9.83 -16.76
#